data_bd9514048bab11762cf386e1621eb9be
#
_entry.id   bd9514048bab11762cf386e1621eb9be
#
_cell.length_a   1.000
_cell.length_b   1.000
_cell.length_c   1.000
_cell.angle_alpha   90.00
_cell.angle_beta   90.00
_cell.angle_gamma   90.00
#
_symmetry.space_group_name_H-M   'P 1'
#
loop_
_entity.id
_entity.type
_entity.pdbx_description
1 polymer ?
#
loop_
_entity_poly.entity_id
_entity_poly.type
_entity_poly.pdbx_seq_one_letter_code
_entity_poly.pdbx_strand_id
1 'polypeptide(L)'
;MLVLICIPANAQHEYVDLGLSVKWATCNVGADEPEDYGEYYAWGEIAPKEKYTWENYRFRTSGYDEGTVRFSKYTSICYNGMYDENNRSVPDDKTLLEPEDDVAHVKWGGNWRLPTREEFYELIDSCTWTWTTVNGVNGCLVTSNRSGYTDRSIFLPATGRYAFEHEKCGGVGKWGYYWSSSVNRDHTSHSAANLSFGSSYQKVLETLSFRNHGQPVRPVCP
;
A
#
# COMPACT_ATOMS: atom_id res chain seq x y z
N MET A 1 7.94 -45.20 17.17
CA MET A 1 8.30 -43.79 17.40
C MET A 1 7.74 -43.00 16.21
N LEU A 2 6.56 -42.39 16.39
CA LEU A 2 5.88 -41.61 15.36
C LEU A 2 6.52 -40.22 15.34
N VAL A 3 7.24 -39.88 14.26
CA VAL A 3 7.74 -38.54 14.07
C VAL A 3 6.55 -37.70 13.56
N LEU A 4 5.95 -36.89 14.45
CA LEU A 4 5.03 -35.83 14.04
C LEU A 4 5.84 -34.78 13.31
N ILE A 5 5.76 -34.78 11.98
CA ILE A 5 6.21 -33.65 11.17
C ILE A 5 5.19 -32.53 11.39
N CYS A 6 5.52 -31.56 12.23
CA CYS A 6 4.77 -30.32 12.34
C CYS A 6 4.98 -29.53 11.02
N ILE A 7 4.08 -29.68 10.07
CA ILE A 7 4.00 -28.80 8.92
C ILE A 7 3.51 -27.46 9.49
N PRO A 8 4.25 -26.34 9.34
CA PRO A 8 3.70 -25.05 9.70
C PRO A 8 2.43 -24.86 8.85
N ALA A 9 1.30 -24.69 9.50
CA ALA A 9 0.11 -24.21 8.84
C ALA A 9 0.46 -22.80 8.33
N ASN A 10 0.85 -22.68 7.06
CA ASN A 10 0.72 -21.43 6.35
C ASN A 10 -0.76 -21.11 6.39
N ALA A 11 -1.13 -20.17 7.25
CA ALA A 11 -2.47 -19.60 7.22
C ALA A 11 -2.65 -19.09 5.79
N GLN A 12 -3.44 -19.81 5.00
CA GLN A 12 -3.71 -19.44 3.64
C GLN A 12 -4.62 -18.22 3.72
N HIS A 13 -4.07 -17.03 3.47
CA HIS A 13 -4.84 -15.80 3.44
C HIS A 13 -5.93 -15.90 2.37
N GLU A 14 -7.14 -15.49 2.72
CA GLU A 14 -8.30 -15.56 1.84
C GLU A 14 -8.28 -14.43 0.81
N TYR A 15 -8.84 -14.70 -0.37
CA TYR A 15 -9.01 -13.73 -1.44
C TYR A 15 -10.38 -13.82 -2.09
N VAL A 16 -10.75 -12.74 -2.76
CA VAL A 16 -11.88 -12.68 -3.67
C VAL A 16 -11.36 -12.49 -5.10
N ASP A 17 -11.79 -13.37 -5.99
CA ASP A 17 -11.60 -13.21 -7.43
C ASP A 17 -12.73 -12.34 -7.98
N LEU A 18 -12.41 -11.10 -8.33
CA LEU A 18 -13.34 -10.12 -8.90
C LEU A 18 -13.42 -10.21 -10.44
N GLY A 19 -12.76 -11.20 -11.06
CA GLY A 19 -12.63 -11.31 -12.53
C GLY A 19 -11.68 -10.24 -13.10
N LEU A 20 -10.73 -9.77 -12.30
CA LEU A 20 -9.68 -8.82 -12.66
C LEU A 20 -8.36 -9.55 -12.92
N SER A 21 -7.33 -8.80 -13.29
CA SER A 21 -6.00 -9.35 -13.55
C SER A 21 -5.37 -10.04 -12.35
N VAL A 22 -5.80 -9.66 -11.13
CA VAL A 22 -5.36 -10.23 -9.85
C VAL A 22 -6.55 -10.47 -8.93
N LYS A 23 -6.34 -11.36 -7.96
CA LYS A 23 -7.28 -11.61 -6.86
C LYS A 23 -6.91 -10.71 -5.67
N TRP A 24 -7.93 -10.24 -4.98
CA TRP A 24 -7.78 -9.27 -3.88
C TRP A 24 -7.96 -9.95 -2.54
N ALA A 25 -7.06 -9.71 -1.61
CA ALA A 25 -7.20 -10.21 -0.25
C ALA A 25 -8.49 -9.74 0.42
N THR A 26 -9.09 -10.55 1.29
CA THR A 26 -10.26 -10.16 2.09
C THR A 26 -9.92 -9.12 3.15
N CYS A 27 -8.71 -9.19 3.73
CA CYS A 27 -8.25 -8.34 4.84
C CYS A 27 -7.01 -7.52 4.48
N ASN A 28 -6.74 -6.48 5.25
CA ASN A 28 -5.49 -5.73 5.19
C ASN A 28 -4.35 -6.51 5.85
N VAL A 29 -3.10 -6.18 5.56
CA VAL A 29 -1.96 -6.73 6.29
C VAL A 29 -2.07 -6.35 7.78
N GLY A 30 -1.97 -7.36 8.66
CA GLY A 30 -2.13 -7.19 10.11
C GLY A 30 -3.57 -7.06 10.59
N ALA A 31 -4.56 -7.43 9.75
CA ALA A 31 -5.98 -7.51 10.09
C ALA A 31 -6.46 -8.96 10.05
N ASP A 32 -7.42 -9.29 10.91
CA ASP A 32 -8.06 -10.61 10.96
C ASP A 32 -9.42 -10.58 10.22
N GLU A 33 -10.13 -9.45 10.25
CA GLU A 33 -11.44 -9.29 9.63
C GLU A 33 -11.39 -8.23 8.49
N PRO A 34 -12.30 -8.31 7.50
CA PRO A 34 -12.31 -7.39 6.35
C PRO A 34 -12.47 -5.91 6.72
N GLU A 35 -13.15 -5.60 7.82
CA GLU A 35 -13.38 -4.26 8.33
C GLU A 35 -12.27 -3.73 9.24
N ASP A 36 -11.34 -4.57 9.66
CA ASP A 36 -10.19 -4.13 10.45
C ASP A 36 -9.24 -3.28 9.62
N TYR A 37 -8.72 -2.23 10.24
CA TYR A 37 -7.80 -1.30 9.55
C TYR A 37 -6.45 -1.95 9.24
N GLY A 38 -6.02 -2.94 10.01
CA GLY A 38 -4.70 -3.55 9.92
C GLY A 38 -3.59 -2.61 10.41
N GLU A 39 -2.39 -2.94 10.02
CA GLU A 39 -1.20 -2.17 10.36
C GLU A 39 -0.91 -1.10 9.29
N TYR A 40 -0.23 -0.04 9.70
CA TYR A 40 0.18 1.05 8.82
C TYR A 40 1.68 0.95 8.54
N TYR A 41 2.07 1.27 7.31
CA TYR A 41 3.47 1.18 6.87
C TYR A 41 3.85 2.43 6.10
N ALA A 42 5.09 2.90 6.27
CA ALA A 42 5.67 3.80 5.29
C ALA A 42 5.99 2.99 4.01
N TRP A 43 5.97 3.64 2.88
CA TRP A 43 6.10 2.96 1.59
C TRP A 43 7.45 2.23 1.47
N GLY A 44 7.40 0.92 1.16
CA GLY A 44 8.59 0.07 1.09
C GLY A 44 9.16 -0.36 2.44
N GLU A 45 8.44 -0.12 3.54
CA GLU A 45 8.82 -0.62 4.85
C GLU A 45 7.94 -1.81 5.28
N ILE A 46 8.53 -2.72 6.02
CA ILE A 46 7.92 -4.00 6.39
C ILE A 46 7.53 -4.10 7.88
N ALA A 47 7.74 -3.02 8.62
CA ALA A 47 7.37 -2.91 10.03
C ALA A 47 6.57 -1.63 10.28
N PRO A 48 5.51 -1.68 11.13
CA PRO A 48 4.80 -0.48 11.55
C PRO A 48 5.67 0.39 12.47
N LYS A 49 5.30 1.66 12.61
CA LYS A 49 5.99 2.65 13.43
C LYS A 49 5.02 3.40 14.32
N GLU A 50 5.54 3.98 15.41
CA GLU A 50 4.78 4.92 16.24
C GLU A 50 4.64 6.29 15.57
N LYS A 51 5.67 6.73 14.82
CA LYS A 51 5.71 8.00 14.10
C LYS A 51 6.20 7.80 12.68
N TYR A 52 5.60 8.55 11.75
CA TYR A 52 5.88 8.49 10.32
C TYR A 52 6.51 9.81 9.88
N THR A 53 7.84 9.88 9.95
CA THR A 53 8.62 11.09 9.63
C THR A 53 9.70 10.78 8.59
N TRP A 54 10.24 11.81 7.95
CA TRP A 54 11.36 11.63 7.05
C TRP A 54 12.63 11.17 7.79
N GLU A 55 12.81 11.59 9.05
CA GLU A 55 13.98 11.27 9.87
C GLU A 55 14.12 9.77 10.10
N ASN A 56 13.01 9.05 10.23
CA ASN A 56 13.01 7.61 10.48
C ASN A 56 12.61 6.79 9.23
N TYR A 57 12.51 7.41 8.05
CA TYR A 57 12.19 6.68 6.83
C TYR A 57 13.39 5.86 6.34
N ARG A 58 13.18 4.55 6.16
CA ARG A 58 14.20 3.54 5.87
C ARG A 58 15.10 3.90 4.68
N PHE A 59 14.54 4.42 3.61
CA PHE A 59 15.28 4.72 2.39
C PHE A 59 15.85 6.14 2.34
N ARG A 60 15.67 6.93 3.36
CA ARG A 60 16.32 8.23 3.44
C ARG A 60 17.81 8.08 3.70
N THR A 61 18.64 8.79 2.95
CA THR A 61 20.08 8.86 3.19
C THR A 61 20.43 10.10 4.02
N SER A 62 21.50 10.00 4.84
CA SER A 62 22.10 11.11 5.53
C SER A 62 22.88 11.99 4.55
N GLY A 63 22.72 13.28 4.61
CA GLY A 63 23.38 14.25 3.71
C GLY A 63 22.37 15.29 3.28
N TYR A 64 21.91 16.06 4.23
CA TYR A 64 20.83 17.01 4.07
C TYR A 64 21.41 18.41 3.86
N ASP A 65 21.22 18.93 2.66
CA ASP A 65 21.13 20.37 2.46
C ASP A 65 19.69 20.77 2.73
N GLU A 66 19.44 21.84 3.49
CA GLU A 66 18.12 22.27 3.91
C GLU A 66 17.12 22.22 2.73
N GLY A 67 16.10 21.36 2.88
CA GLY A 67 15.00 21.23 1.91
C GLY A 67 15.06 20.03 0.94
N THR A 68 16.13 19.23 0.91
CA THR A 68 16.26 18.12 -0.05
C THR A 68 16.28 16.76 0.65
N VAL A 69 15.28 15.93 0.47
CA VAL A 69 15.29 14.53 0.93
C VAL A 69 15.94 13.66 -0.13
N ARG A 70 16.98 12.91 0.24
CA ARG A 70 17.69 11.97 -0.64
C ARG A 70 17.34 10.54 -0.26
N PHE A 71 17.32 9.66 -1.26
CA PHE A 71 16.93 8.27 -1.10
C PHE A 71 18.00 7.31 -1.57
N SER A 72 18.11 6.16 -0.89
CA SER A 72 19.03 5.07 -1.23
C SER A 72 18.44 4.05 -2.20
N LYS A 73 17.11 4.14 -2.52
CA LYS A 73 16.42 3.17 -3.39
C LYS A 73 15.16 3.78 -4.00
N TYR A 74 14.74 3.25 -5.16
CA TYR A 74 13.55 3.70 -5.91
C TYR A 74 13.65 5.15 -6.33
N THR A 75 14.73 5.48 -7.01
CA THR A 75 15.07 6.84 -7.44
C THR A 75 15.11 6.94 -8.96
N SER A 76 14.54 8.00 -9.49
CA SER A 76 14.67 8.40 -10.90
C SER A 76 15.57 9.63 -11.04
N ILE A 77 15.93 9.98 -12.26
CA ILE A 77 16.92 11.02 -12.63
C ILE A 77 16.63 12.43 -12.05
N CYS A 78 15.51 12.65 -11.36
CA CYS A 78 15.15 13.98 -10.87
C CYS A 78 15.59 14.24 -9.43
N TYR A 79 16.20 15.36 -9.21
CA TYR A 79 16.53 16.18 -8.03
C TYR A 79 16.80 15.52 -6.65
N ASN A 80 16.33 14.32 -6.34
CA ASN A 80 16.46 13.66 -5.04
C ASN A 80 16.88 12.20 -5.16
N GLY A 81 17.71 11.89 -6.17
CA GLY A 81 18.19 10.54 -6.43
C GLY A 81 19.33 10.09 -5.50
N MET A 82 19.77 8.86 -5.71
CA MET A 82 21.02 8.37 -5.14
C MET A 82 22.20 9.19 -5.66
N TYR A 83 23.17 9.44 -4.78
CA TYR A 83 24.41 10.14 -5.13
C TYR A 83 25.58 9.22 -4.86
N ASP A 84 26.49 9.11 -5.83
CA ASP A 84 27.75 8.40 -5.65
C ASP A 84 28.72 9.19 -4.76
N GLU A 85 29.88 8.62 -4.51
CA GLU A 85 30.98 9.24 -3.75
C GLU A 85 31.44 10.59 -4.31
N ASN A 86 31.18 10.88 -5.58
CA ASN A 86 31.48 12.12 -6.25
C ASN A 86 30.29 13.09 -6.31
N ASN A 87 29.24 12.81 -5.52
CA ASN A 87 28.00 13.58 -5.49
C ASN A 87 27.25 13.67 -6.84
N ARG A 88 27.40 12.62 -7.69
CA ARG A 88 26.64 12.50 -8.95
C ARG A 88 25.39 11.68 -8.73
N SER A 89 24.28 12.10 -9.32
CA SER A 89 23.02 11.34 -9.27
C SER A 89 23.18 9.98 -9.95
N VAL A 90 22.87 8.90 -9.22
CA VAL A 90 22.91 7.52 -9.71
C VAL A 90 21.53 6.90 -9.48
N PRO A 91 20.57 7.14 -10.39
CA PRO A 91 19.23 6.56 -10.25
C PRO A 91 19.31 5.03 -10.38
N ASP A 92 18.44 4.34 -9.64
CA ASP A 92 18.26 2.89 -9.77
C ASP A 92 17.14 2.51 -10.74
N ASP A 93 16.37 3.51 -11.20
CA ASP A 93 15.23 3.40 -12.12
C ASP A 93 14.18 2.33 -11.75
N LYS A 94 14.20 1.87 -10.49
CA LYS A 94 13.22 0.93 -9.97
C LYS A 94 11.88 1.64 -9.79
N THR A 95 10.85 1.03 -10.34
CA THR A 95 9.50 1.64 -10.39
C THR A 95 8.47 0.92 -9.57
N LEU A 96 8.79 -0.30 -9.13
CA LEU A 96 7.98 -1.15 -8.27
C LEU A 96 8.82 -1.61 -7.08
N LEU A 97 8.15 -1.85 -5.95
CA LEU A 97 8.80 -2.46 -4.79
C LEU A 97 9.38 -3.83 -5.15
N GLU A 98 10.59 -4.07 -4.68
CA GLU A 98 11.19 -5.40 -4.69
C GLU A 98 10.58 -6.27 -3.60
N PRO A 99 10.60 -7.61 -3.74
CA PRO A 99 9.93 -8.50 -2.77
C PRO A 99 10.34 -8.30 -1.31
N GLU A 100 11.61 -7.98 -1.05
CA GLU A 100 12.12 -7.72 0.30
C GLU A 100 11.64 -6.42 0.93
N ASP A 101 11.08 -5.51 0.14
CA ASP A 101 10.51 -4.22 0.56
C ASP A 101 8.98 -4.20 0.47
N ASP A 102 8.38 -5.29 0.00
CA ASP A 102 6.94 -5.48 -0.09
C ASP A 102 6.43 -6.18 1.18
N VAL A 103 5.73 -5.44 2.04
CA VAL A 103 5.27 -5.96 3.33
C VAL A 103 4.29 -7.12 3.19
N ALA A 104 3.48 -7.16 2.13
CA ALA A 104 2.57 -8.28 1.89
C ALA A 104 3.36 -9.54 1.52
N HIS A 105 4.38 -9.40 0.66
CA HIS A 105 5.27 -10.52 0.33
C HIS A 105 6.04 -11.02 1.55
N VAL A 106 6.62 -10.11 2.33
CA VAL A 106 7.43 -10.47 3.50
C VAL A 106 6.61 -11.12 4.61
N LYS A 107 5.40 -10.63 4.89
CA LYS A 107 4.58 -11.15 6.00
C LYS A 107 3.73 -12.36 5.61
N TRP A 108 3.20 -12.39 4.38
CA TRP A 108 2.28 -13.44 3.94
C TRP A 108 2.97 -14.51 3.07
N GLY A 109 4.08 -14.16 2.43
CA GLY A 109 4.84 -15.08 1.59
C GLY A 109 4.16 -15.45 0.27
N GLY A 110 4.68 -16.48 -0.39
CA GLY A 110 4.12 -16.96 -1.65
C GLY A 110 4.09 -15.90 -2.74
N ASN A 111 2.94 -15.76 -3.39
CA ASN A 111 2.72 -14.79 -4.46
C ASN A 111 1.98 -13.52 -3.99
N TRP A 112 1.80 -13.35 -2.69
CA TRP A 112 1.19 -12.14 -2.14
C TRP A 112 2.12 -10.94 -2.29
N ARG A 113 1.55 -9.80 -2.67
CA ARG A 113 2.27 -8.55 -2.86
C ARG A 113 1.34 -7.34 -2.76
N LEU A 114 1.91 -6.14 -2.71
CA LEU A 114 1.15 -4.92 -2.91
C LEU A 114 0.59 -4.87 -4.35
N PRO A 115 -0.62 -4.32 -4.55
CA PRO A 115 -1.11 -4.03 -5.88
C PRO A 115 -0.24 -2.97 -6.57
N THR A 116 -0.15 -3.03 -7.88
CA THR A 116 0.41 -1.95 -8.69
C THR A 116 -0.58 -0.79 -8.84
N ARG A 117 -0.12 0.34 -9.34
CA ARG A 117 -0.96 1.48 -9.70
C ARG A 117 -2.00 1.08 -10.76
N GLU A 118 -1.59 0.31 -11.74
CA GLU A 118 -2.42 -0.17 -12.85
C GLU A 118 -3.54 -1.10 -12.36
N GLU A 119 -3.25 -1.95 -11.36
CA GLU A 119 -4.25 -2.82 -10.74
C GLU A 119 -5.27 -2.04 -9.91
N PHE A 120 -4.87 -0.93 -9.28
CA PHE A 120 -5.83 0.00 -8.69
C PHE A 120 -6.70 0.68 -9.74
N TYR A 121 -6.17 1.08 -10.89
CA TYR A 121 -6.99 1.61 -11.98
C TYR A 121 -7.98 0.56 -12.49
N GLU A 122 -7.54 -0.68 -12.69
CA GLU A 122 -8.43 -1.76 -13.07
C GLU A 122 -9.57 -1.96 -12.05
N LEU A 123 -9.24 -1.97 -10.73
CA LEU A 123 -10.24 -2.07 -9.66
C LEU A 123 -11.22 -0.89 -9.69
N ILE A 124 -10.73 0.32 -9.94
CA ILE A 124 -11.54 1.53 -10.05
C ILE A 124 -12.51 1.43 -11.23
N ASP A 125 -12.02 1.06 -12.39
CA ASP A 125 -12.77 1.12 -13.65
C ASP A 125 -13.73 -0.06 -13.82
N SER A 126 -13.39 -1.22 -13.20
CA SER A 126 -14.13 -2.46 -13.37
C SER A 126 -15.08 -2.81 -12.23
N CYS A 127 -15.18 -1.96 -11.18
CA CYS A 127 -16.01 -2.22 -10.02
C CYS A 127 -16.93 -1.05 -9.67
N THR A 128 -18.07 -1.36 -9.08
CA THR A 128 -18.96 -0.40 -8.44
C THR A 128 -18.51 -0.19 -6.99
N TRP A 129 -18.36 1.07 -6.59
CA TRP A 129 -17.94 1.48 -5.27
C TRP A 129 -19.11 2.04 -4.49
N THR A 130 -19.49 1.40 -3.41
CA THR A 130 -20.62 1.80 -2.57
C THR A 130 -20.12 2.12 -1.18
N TRP A 131 -20.22 3.40 -0.78
CA TRP A 131 -19.94 3.80 0.59
C TRP A 131 -20.94 3.16 1.55
N THR A 132 -20.46 2.49 2.57
CA THR A 132 -21.30 1.74 3.52
C THR A 132 -20.60 1.59 4.88
N THR A 133 -21.26 0.89 5.80
CA THR A 133 -20.74 0.57 7.13
C THR A 133 -20.88 -0.94 7.32
N VAL A 134 -19.78 -1.61 7.71
CA VAL A 134 -19.74 -3.02 8.07
C VAL A 134 -19.27 -3.11 9.52
N ASN A 135 -20.06 -3.78 10.38
CA ASN A 135 -19.76 -3.94 11.81
C ASN A 135 -19.37 -2.64 12.53
N GLY A 136 -19.98 -1.51 12.13
CA GLY A 136 -19.70 -0.19 12.71
C GLY A 136 -18.51 0.54 12.08
N VAL A 137 -17.81 -0.05 11.12
CA VAL A 137 -16.67 0.54 10.41
C VAL A 137 -17.11 1.06 9.05
N ASN A 138 -16.89 2.35 8.80
CA ASN A 138 -17.17 2.97 7.51
C ASN A 138 -16.13 2.58 6.46
N GLY A 139 -16.56 2.44 5.22
CA GLY A 139 -15.68 2.09 4.11
C GLY A 139 -16.43 2.01 2.78
N CYS A 140 -15.80 1.40 1.80
CA CYS A 140 -16.41 1.09 0.51
C CYS A 140 -16.55 -0.42 0.30
N LEU A 141 -17.76 -0.85 -0.03
CA LEU A 141 -17.99 -2.14 -0.66
C LEU A 141 -17.67 -1.99 -2.15
N VAL A 142 -16.70 -2.76 -2.63
CA VAL A 142 -16.21 -2.73 -4.00
C VAL A 142 -16.68 -3.99 -4.70
N THR A 143 -17.68 -3.88 -5.55
CA THR A 143 -18.36 -5.01 -6.22
C THR A 143 -17.98 -5.05 -7.69
N SER A 144 -17.61 -6.23 -8.17
CA SER A 144 -17.23 -6.41 -9.58
C SER A 144 -18.38 -6.11 -10.55
N ASN A 145 -18.05 -5.45 -11.67
CA ASN A 145 -18.93 -5.26 -12.83
C ASN A 145 -18.65 -6.29 -13.93
N ARG A 146 -17.69 -7.22 -13.73
CA ARG A 146 -17.34 -8.24 -14.73
C ARG A 146 -18.41 -9.31 -14.80
N SER A 147 -18.80 -9.69 -16.02
CA SER A 147 -19.76 -10.76 -16.24
C SER A 147 -19.27 -12.07 -15.58
N GLY A 148 -20.14 -12.72 -14.80
CA GLY A 148 -19.81 -13.93 -14.03
C GLY A 148 -19.15 -13.65 -12.66
N TYR A 149 -18.96 -12.37 -12.27
CA TYR A 149 -18.35 -11.97 -11.00
C TYR A 149 -19.14 -10.90 -10.26
N THR A 150 -20.33 -10.54 -10.73
CA THR A 150 -21.13 -9.42 -10.19
C THR A 150 -21.70 -9.67 -8.79
N ASP A 151 -21.61 -10.89 -8.28
CA ASP A 151 -21.95 -11.30 -6.93
C ASP A 151 -20.77 -11.23 -5.95
N ARG A 152 -19.58 -10.82 -6.44
CA ARG A 152 -18.34 -10.80 -5.68
C ARG A 152 -17.92 -9.39 -5.32
N SER A 153 -17.52 -9.21 -4.06
CA SER A 153 -17.09 -7.92 -3.54
C SER A 153 -16.02 -8.06 -2.48
N ILE A 154 -15.27 -6.99 -2.29
CA ILE A 154 -14.38 -6.79 -1.14
C ILE A 154 -14.82 -5.54 -0.38
N PHE A 155 -14.57 -5.50 0.93
CA PHE A 155 -14.76 -4.31 1.72
C PHE A 155 -13.42 -3.63 1.99
N LEU A 156 -13.32 -2.34 1.69
CA LEU A 156 -12.15 -1.51 1.99
C LEU A 156 -12.54 -0.50 3.06
N PRO A 157 -12.07 -0.67 4.31
CA PRO A 157 -12.39 0.28 5.39
C PRO A 157 -11.76 1.66 5.17
N ALA A 158 -12.41 2.68 5.73
CA ALA A 158 -11.93 4.06 5.72
C ALA A 158 -10.86 4.25 6.82
N THR A 159 -9.66 3.82 6.53
CA THR A 159 -8.55 3.65 7.46
C THR A 159 -7.94 4.95 7.97
N GLY A 160 -8.13 6.08 7.25
CA GLY A 160 -7.28 7.25 7.47
C GLY A 160 -5.83 6.97 7.08
N ARG A 161 -4.92 7.88 7.46
CA ARG A 161 -3.46 7.72 7.30
C ARG A 161 -2.70 8.52 8.35
N TYR A 162 -1.48 8.14 8.63
CA TYR A 162 -0.50 8.98 9.33
C TYR A 162 0.21 9.87 8.30
N ALA A 163 0.12 11.19 8.46
CA ALA A 163 0.70 12.17 7.55
C ALA A 163 1.21 13.38 8.32
N PHE A 164 2.18 14.10 7.73
CA PHE A 164 2.66 15.38 8.25
C PHE A 164 3.18 15.32 9.69
N GLU A 165 3.87 14.25 10.07
CA GLU A 165 4.44 14.05 11.40
C GLU A 165 3.43 14.10 12.56
N HIS A 166 2.13 13.99 12.24
CA HIS A 166 1.10 13.90 13.27
C HIS A 166 1.22 12.58 14.04
N GLU A 167 1.12 12.66 15.36
CA GLU A 167 1.11 11.49 16.23
C GLU A 167 -0.17 10.65 16.11
N LYS A 168 -1.20 11.18 15.46
CA LYS A 168 -2.51 10.52 15.30
C LYS A 168 -2.84 10.29 13.84
N CYS A 169 -3.42 9.14 13.59
CA CYS A 169 -4.00 8.82 12.29
C CYS A 169 -5.14 9.78 11.96
N GLY A 170 -5.02 10.52 10.86
CA GLY A 170 -6.02 11.46 10.41
C GLY A 170 -7.01 10.84 9.43
N GLY A 171 -8.27 11.24 9.53
CA GLY A 171 -9.30 10.85 8.56
C GLY A 171 -9.91 9.47 8.75
N VAL A 172 -9.68 8.79 9.86
CA VAL A 172 -10.30 7.49 10.19
C VAL A 172 -11.82 7.60 10.13
N GLY A 173 -12.45 6.62 9.48
CA GLY A 173 -13.91 6.57 9.27
C GLY A 173 -14.44 7.57 8.24
N LYS A 174 -13.57 8.36 7.60
CA LYS A 174 -13.93 9.36 6.57
C LYS A 174 -13.24 9.11 5.24
N TRP A 175 -11.99 8.63 5.30
CA TRP A 175 -11.10 8.44 4.15
C TRP A 175 -10.41 7.08 4.22
N GLY A 176 -10.35 6.36 3.10
CA GLY A 176 -9.49 5.20 2.92
C GLY A 176 -8.25 5.58 2.13
N TYR A 177 -7.09 5.10 2.57
CA TYR A 177 -5.81 5.25 1.89
C TYR A 177 -5.11 3.91 1.87
N TYR A 178 -4.56 3.51 0.70
CA TYR A 178 -3.92 2.21 0.53
C TYR A 178 -2.71 2.32 -0.39
N TRP A 179 -1.55 1.85 0.06
CA TRP A 179 -0.35 1.85 -0.75
C TRP A 179 -0.45 0.94 -1.97
N SER A 180 0.10 1.40 -3.10
CA SER A 180 0.52 0.54 -4.20
C SER A 180 2.01 0.24 -4.11
N SER A 181 2.48 -0.76 -4.87
CA SER A 181 3.91 -1.03 -5.03
C SER A 181 4.63 -0.04 -5.95
N SER A 182 3.89 0.84 -6.64
CA SER A 182 4.44 1.71 -7.68
C SER A 182 4.95 3.03 -7.12
N VAL A 183 6.18 3.40 -7.49
CA VAL A 183 6.70 4.75 -7.24
C VAL A 183 6.01 5.75 -8.16
N ASN A 184 5.85 6.99 -7.70
CA ASN A 184 5.40 8.06 -8.56
C ASN A 184 6.53 8.47 -9.52
N ARG A 185 6.27 8.38 -10.85
CA ARG A 185 7.25 8.71 -11.89
C ARG A 185 7.28 10.20 -12.25
N ASP A 186 6.22 10.93 -11.92
CA ASP A 186 5.94 12.17 -12.63
C ASP A 186 6.69 13.39 -12.12
N HIS A 187 7.44 13.41 -11.04
CA HIS A 187 8.25 14.59 -10.69
C HIS A 187 9.07 14.51 -9.41
N THR A 188 8.84 13.57 -8.49
CA THR A 188 9.63 13.56 -7.26
C THR A 188 9.78 12.15 -6.70
N SER A 189 11.00 11.76 -6.40
CA SER A 189 11.29 10.52 -5.67
C SER A 189 10.70 10.47 -4.25
N HIS A 190 10.04 11.55 -3.79
CA HIS A 190 9.42 11.62 -2.46
C HIS A 190 8.10 10.86 -2.35
N SER A 191 7.43 10.60 -3.47
CA SER A 191 6.06 10.10 -3.48
C SER A 191 5.94 8.72 -4.09
N ALA A 192 4.93 7.99 -3.65
CA ALA A 192 4.50 6.74 -4.25
C ALA A 192 2.99 6.78 -4.53
N ALA A 193 2.55 5.97 -5.47
CA ALA A 193 1.15 5.89 -5.82
C ALA A 193 0.35 5.19 -4.73
N ASN A 194 -0.84 5.68 -4.46
CA ASN A 194 -1.78 5.09 -3.52
C ASN A 194 -3.22 5.27 -4.01
N LEU A 195 -4.09 4.38 -3.59
CA LEU A 195 -5.53 4.53 -3.72
C LEU A 195 -6.05 5.41 -2.59
N SER A 196 -6.92 6.39 -2.91
CA SER A 196 -7.68 7.12 -1.91
C SER A 196 -9.16 7.21 -2.28
N PHE A 197 -10.04 7.16 -1.28
CA PHE A 197 -11.48 7.31 -1.41
C PHE A 197 -12.11 7.89 -0.14
N GLY A 198 -13.33 8.41 -0.25
CA GLY A 198 -14.07 8.95 0.90
C GLY A 198 -15.56 9.05 0.65
N SER A 199 -16.33 9.37 1.68
CA SER A 199 -17.81 9.44 1.63
C SER A 199 -18.35 10.41 0.58
N SER A 200 -17.63 11.50 0.32
CA SER A 200 -18.05 12.57 -0.61
C SER A 200 -17.22 12.62 -1.89
N TYR A 201 -16.23 11.74 -2.02
CA TYR A 201 -15.35 11.70 -3.18
C TYR A 201 -15.49 10.39 -3.93
N GLN A 202 -15.41 10.48 -5.25
CA GLN A 202 -15.19 9.30 -6.06
C GLN A 202 -13.81 8.73 -5.76
N LYS A 203 -13.66 7.43 -5.97
CA LYS A 203 -12.38 6.73 -5.94
C LYS A 203 -11.34 7.48 -6.78
N VAL A 204 -10.24 7.85 -6.16
CA VAL A 204 -9.16 8.60 -6.80
C VAL A 204 -7.84 7.91 -6.51
N LEU A 205 -7.03 7.70 -7.54
CA LEU A 205 -5.65 7.30 -7.38
C LEU A 205 -4.80 8.54 -7.13
N GLU A 206 -4.37 8.73 -5.90
CA GLU A 206 -3.53 9.85 -5.52
C GLU A 206 -2.06 9.56 -5.86
N THR A 207 -1.41 10.46 -6.58
CA THR A 207 -0.02 10.26 -7.01
C THR A 207 1.01 10.99 -6.14
N LEU A 208 0.55 11.79 -5.18
CA LEU A 208 1.38 12.69 -4.37
C LEU A 208 1.44 12.28 -2.88
N SER A 209 1.29 11.01 -2.56
CA SER A 209 1.48 10.55 -1.19
C SER A 209 2.95 10.39 -0.87
N PHE A 210 3.44 11.15 0.13
CA PHE A 210 4.82 11.03 0.56
C PHE A 210 5.11 9.64 1.10
N ARG A 211 6.27 9.08 0.73
CA ARG A 211 6.68 7.71 1.09
C ARG A 211 6.78 7.48 2.60
N ASN A 212 7.05 8.53 3.38
CA ASN A 212 7.09 8.45 4.83
C ASN A 212 5.71 8.40 5.49
N HIS A 213 4.61 8.64 4.76
CA HIS A 213 3.27 8.51 5.34
C HIS A 213 2.97 7.05 5.72
N GLY A 214 2.26 6.86 6.84
CA GLY A 214 1.77 5.55 7.25
C GLY A 214 0.41 5.26 6.64
N GLN A 215 0.34 4.25 5.77
CA GLN A 215 -0.90 3.78 5.16
C GLN A 215 -0.98 2.25 5.22
N PRO A 216 -2.18 1.66 5.29
CA PRO A 216 -2.35 0.21 5.22
C PRO A 216 -2.14 -0.33 3.81
N VAL A 217 -2.07 -1.65 3.75
CA VAL A 217 -1.90 -2.42 2.53
C VAL A 217 -3.03 -3.44 2.40
N ARG A 218 -3.72 -3.43 1.25
CA ARG A 218 -4.61 -4.50 0.81
C ARG A 218 -3.87 -5.34 -0.22
N PRO A 219 -3.43 -6.57 0.12
CA PRO A 219 -2.66 -7.42 -0.78
C PRO A 219 -3.44 -7.94 -1.97
N VAL A 220 -2.67 -8.34 -2.99
CA VAL A 220 -3.16 -9.07 -4.16
C VAL A 220 -2.31 -10.31 -4.41
N CYS A 221 -2.87 -11.27 -5.14
CA CYS A 221 -2.15 -12.43 -5.69
C CYS A 221 -2.65 -12.76 -7.11
N PRO A 222 -1.86 -13.48 -7.93
CA PRO A 222 -2.24 -13.89 -9.28
C PRO A 222 -3.49 -14.76 -9.35
#